data_d6cec60b40e3016aa3160df995e21221
#
_entry.id   d6cec60b40e3016aa3160df995e21221
#
_cell.length_a   1.000
_cell.length_b   1.000
_cell.length_c   1.000
_cell.angle_alpha   90.00
_cell.angle_beta   90.00
_cell.angle_gamma   90.00
#
_symmetry.space_group_name_H-M   'P 1'
#
loop_
_entity.id
_entity.type
_entity.pdbx_description
1 polymer ?
#
loop_
_entity_poly.entity_id
_entity_poly.type
_entity_poly.pdbx_seq_one_letter_code
_entity_poly.pdbx_strand_id
1 'polypeptide(L)'
;GGELHCDFKGTDPQTRGPFNAVKSGSQAAAYYAVRAVTDSSIPTNGGCFRPVTLDLPEGSLVNPIEPAPVNSRTATLKRIAGCIVGALKSAAPGRIPADSSGKLLVLMFGGKWADGRSFVVGEFTAGGSGGGPHKDGVDVIETDASNCMNLPAEALELEAPARVMRMSLRPDS
;
A
#
# COMPACT_ATOMS: atom_id res chain seq x y z
N GLY A 1 16.32 -11.41 23.55
CA GLY A 1 16.09 -11.29 22.11
C GLY A 1 15.05 -10.23 21.90
N GLY A 2 14.79 -9.84 20.76
CA GLY A 2 13.90 -8.77 20.32
C GLY A 2 14.21 -8.46 18.87
N GLU A 3 14.74 -9.45 18.17
CA GLU A 3 15.08 -9.35 16.75
C GLU A 3 14.00 -10.04 15.91
N LEU A 4 13.74 -9.47 14.73
CA LEU A 4 12.86 -10.02 13.74
C LEU A 4 13.63 -10.18 12.43
N HIS A 5 13.60 -11.38 11.87
CA HIS A 5 14.14 -11.66 10.55
C HIS A 5 13.00 -11.98 9.59
N CYS A 6 12.91 -11.21 8.50
CA CYS A 6 11.95 -11.43 7.43
C CYS A 6 12.67 -12.06 6.23
N ASP A 7 12.42 -13.34 5.99
CA ASP A 7 12.98 -14.08 4.86
C ASP A 7 11.99 -14.08 3.69
N PHE A 8 12.40 -13.51 2.56
CA PHE A 8 11.63 -13.45 1.31
C PHE A 8 12.14 -14.45 0.26
N LYS A 9 12.90 -15.47 0.64
CA LYS A 9 13.26 -16.56 -0.26
C LYS A 9 12.01 -17.23 -0.82
N GLY A 10 12.05 -17.57 -2.10
CA GLY A 10 10.90 -18.12 -2.81
C GLY A 10 9.93 -17.07 -3.37
N THR A 11 10.23 -15.78 -3.21
CA THR A 11 9.49 -14.72 -3.93
C THR A 11 9.74 -14.85 -5.43
N ASP A 12 8.69 -14.67 -6.23
CA ASP A 12 8.75 -14.73 -7.68
C ASP A 12 9.81 -13.77 -8.26
N PRO A 13 10.39 -14.11 -9.42
CA PRO A 13 11.27 -13.21 -10.15
C PRO A 13 10.61 -11.88 -10.47
N GLN A 14 11.44 -10.86 -10.69
CA GLN A 14 10.94 -9.55 -11.15
C GLN A 14 10.09 -9.69 -12.41
N THR A 15 9.03 -8.89 -12.48
CA THR A 15 8.07 -8.91 -13.57
C THR A 15 8.37 -7.84 -14.63
N ARG A 16 7.90 -8.08 -15.85
CA ARG A 16 7.85 -7.07 -16.91
C ARG A 16 6.78 -6.00 -16.65
N GLY A 17 5.81 -6.29 -15.80
CA GLY A 17 4.78 -5.35 -15.36
C GLY A 17 5.30 -4.36 -14.31
N PRO A 18 4.55 -3.28 -14.02
CA PRO A 18 5.02 -2.16 -13.18
C PRO A 18 4.95 -2.45 -11.67
N PHE A 19 4.91 -3.70 -11.25
CA PHE A 19 4.66 -4.10 -9.86
C PHE A 19 5.92 -4.35 -9.03
N ASN A 20 7.11 -4.24 -9.61
CA ASN A 20 8.34 -4.47 -8.87
C ASN A 20 8.52 -3.43 -7.75
N ALA A 21 9.00 -3.88 -6.59
CA ALA A 21 9.29 -3.04 -5.44
C ALA A 21 10.80 -2.98 -5.22
N VAL A 22 11.39 -1.80 -5.34
CA VAL A 22 12.81 -1.61 -5.05
C VAL A 22 13.12 -1.92 -3.59
N LYS A 23 14.33 -2.35 -3.32
CA LYS A 23 14.79 -2.78 -1.99
C LYS A 23 14.40 -1.83 -0.86
N SER A 24 14.59 -0.52 -1.05
CA SER A 24 14.22 0.50 -0.05
C SER A 24 12.72 0.56 0.21
N GLY A 25 11.89 0.37 -0.84
CA GLY A 25 10.45 0.27 -0.70
C GLY A 25 10.03 -0.95 0.09
N SER A 26 10.59 -2.13 -0.23
CA SER A 26 10.34 -3.37 0.50
C SER A 26 10.73 -3.26 1.98
N GLN A 27 11.87 -2.62 2.28
CA GLN A 27 12.28 -2.31 3.64
C GLN A 27 11.28 -1.38 4.34
N ALA A 28 10.83 -0.32 3.69
CA ALA A 28 9.85 0.61 4.25
C ALA A 28 8.52 -0.09 4.60
N ALA A 29 8.03 -0.95 3.72
CA ALA A 29 6.81 -1.74 3.97
C ALA A 29 6.97 -2.70 5.16
N ALA A 30 8.13 -3.34 5.29
CA ALA A 30 8.43 -4.20 6.43
C ALA A 30 8.51 -3.42 7.74
N TYR A 31 9.17 -2.28 7.73
CA TYR A 31 9.28 -1.40 8.91
C TYR A 31 7.90 -0.87 9.34
N TYR A 32 7.07 -0.48 8.38
CA TYR A 32 5.69 -0.12 8.64
C TYR A 32 4.94 -1.26 9.34
N ALA A 33 4.98 -2.47 8.79
CA ALA A 33 4.28 -3.64 9.33
C ALA A 33 4.71 -3.95 10.77
N VAL A 34 6.01 -3.93 11.05
CA VAL A 34 6.54 -4.16 12.40
C VAL A 34 6.07 -3.08 13.37
N ARG A 35 6.10 -1.81 12.95
CA ARG A 35 5.63 -0.68 13.75
C ARG A 35 4.13 -0.78 14.06
N ALA A 36 3.33 -1.18 13.09
CA ALA A 36 1.88 -1.33 13.28
C ALA A 36 1.51 -2.38 14.32
N VAL A 37 2.32 -3.43 14.46
CA VAL A 37 2.09 -4.53 15.39
C VAL A 37 2.74 -4.31 16.77
N THR A 38 3.82 -3.52 16.82
CA THR A 38 4.58 -3.26 18.05
C THR A 38 4.11 -1.97 18.75
N ASP A 39 4.99 -1.28 19.43
CA ASP A 39 4.68 -0.04 20.12
C ASP A 39 4.85 1.16 19.18
N SER A 40 3.72 1.76 18.78
CA SER A 40 3.69 2.93 17.90
C SER A 40 4.19 4.22 18.56
N SER A 41 4.36 4.25 19.90
CA SER A 41 4.90 5.41 20.62
C SER A 41 6.41 5.56 20.50
N ILE A 42 7.14 4.49 20.12
CA ILE A 42 8.58 4.56 19.87
C ILE A 42 8.87 5.53 18.72
N PRO A 43 9.75 6.52 18.88
CA PRO A 43 10.09 7.45 17.82
C PRO A 43 10.62 6.75 16.56
N THR A 44 10.13 7.18 15.38
CA THR A 44 10.58 6.63 14.10
C THR A 44 11.98 7.15 13.75
N ASN A 45 12.97 6.28 13.91
CA ASN A 45 14.37 6.58 13.57
C ASN A 45 15.12 5.27 13.26
N GLY A 46 16.38 5.37 12.83
CA GLY A 46 17.20 4.19 12.51
C GLY A 46 17.38 3.21 13.67
N GLY A 47 17.26 3.67 14.92
CA GLY A 47 17.36 2.81 16.10
C GLY A 47 16.19 1.85 16.24
N CYS A 48 14.96 2.30 15.96
CA CYS A 48 13.78 1.46 16.08
C CYS A 48 13.72 0.33 15.04
N PHE A 49 14.45 0.47 13.92
CA PHE A 49 14.50 -0.53 12.85
C PHE A 49 15.73 -1.43 12.91
N ARG A 50 16.70 -1.13 13.78
CA ARG A 50 17.92 -1.94 13.92
C ARG A 50 17.67 -3.42 14.20
N PRO A 51 16.66 -3.82 15.01
CA PRO A 51 16.37 -5.22 15.26
C PRO A 51 15.60 -5.92 14.12
N VAL A 52 15.30 -5.23 13.02
CA VAL A 52 14.56 -5.81 11.88
C VAL A 52 15.52 -6.03 10.72
N THR A 53 15.71 -7.28 10.35
CA THR A 53 16.53 -7.68 9.21
C THR A 53 15.69 -8.32 8.13
N LEU A 54 16.05 -8.08 6.85
CA LEU A 54 15.34 -8.61 5.69
C LEU A 54 16.33 -9.32 4.76
N ASP A 55 15.96 -10.51 4.35
CA ASP A 55 16.60 -11.23 3.24
C ASP A 55 15.73 -11.04 1.99
N LEU A 56 16.19 -10.19 1.08
CA LEU A 56 15.48 -9.82 -0.15
C LEU A 56 16.29 -10.33 -1.35
N PRO A 57 15.90 -11.46 -1.96
CA PRO A 57 16.62 -12.03 -3.09
C PRO A 57 16.75 -11.05 -4.26
N GLU A 58 17.94 -10.88 -4.77
CA GLU A 58 18.20 -10.03 -5.93
C GLU A 58 17.54 -10.60 -7.20
N GLY A 59 16.99 -9.74 -8.03
CA GLY A 59 16.24 -10.12 -9.21
C GLY A 59 14.82 -10.61 -8.94
N SER A 60 14.37 -10.52 -7.70
CA SER A 60 12.99 -10.84 -7.32
C SER A 60 12.06 -9.62 -7.41
N LEU A 61 10.76 -9.88 -7.31
CA LEU A 61 9.70 -8.85 -7.26
C LEU A 61 9.93 -7.80 -6.16
N VAL A 62 10.61 -8.18 -5.08
CA VAL A 62 10.85 -7.33 -3.89
C VAL A 62 12.24 -6.69 -3.85
N ASN A 63 13.11 -7.03 -4.80
CA ASN A 63 14.46 -6.49 -4.97
C ASN A 63 14.92 -6.66 -6.43
N PRO A 64 14.30 -5.94 -7.37
CA PRO A 64 14.57 -6.10 -8.79
C PRO A 64 15.94 -5.53 -9.19
N ILE A 65 16.49 -6.07 -10.27
CA ILE A 65 17.67 -5.55 -10.98
C ILE A 65 17.21 -4.57 -12.06
N GLU A 66 17.88 -3.46 -12.19
CA GLU A 66 17.62 -2.47 -13.24
C GLU A 66 17.93 -2.99 -14.66
N PRO A 67 17.14 -2.58 -15.65
CA PRO A 67 15.93 -1.76 -15.56
C PRO A 67 14.69 -2.59 -15.14
N ALA A 68 13.90 -2.07 -14.21
CA ALA A 68 12.66 -2.70 -13.78
C ALA A 68 11.52 -1.67 -13.67
N PRO A 69 10.34 -1.95 -14.20
CA PRO A 69 9.19 -1.04 -14.08
C PRO A 69 8.61 -1.13 -12.66
N VAL A 70 8.40 0.04 -12.03
CA VAL A 70 8.03 0.16 -10.60
C VAL A 70 6.83 1.10 -10.36
N ASN A 71 6.12 1.50 -11.40
CA ASN A 71 5.08 2.53 -11.27
C ASN A 71 3.92 2.12 -10.34
N SER A 72 3.57 0.84 -10.32
CA SER A 72 2.50 0.27 -9.48
C SER A 72 3.04 -0.50 -8.26
N ARG A 73 4.26 -0.21 -7.83
CA ARG A 73 4.93 -0.88 -6.69
C ARG A 73 4.10 -0.90 -5.41
N THR A 74 3.21 0.08 -5.22
CA THR A 74 2.36 0.19 -4.03
C THR A 74 1.55 -1.09 -3.78
N ALA A 75 1.09 -1.77 -4.83
CA ALA A 75 0.40 -3.05 -4.69
C ALA A 75 1.28 -4.12 -4.03
N THR A 76 2.55 -4.19 -4.42
CA THR A 76 3.53 -5.11 -3.84
C THR A 76 3.90 -4.71 -2.41
N LEU A 77 4.09 -3.41 -2.14
CA LEU A 77 4.41 -2.91 -0.80
C LEU A 77 3.29 -3.23 0.20
N LYS A 78 2.04 -3.04 -0.18
CA LYS A 78 0.88 -3.43 0.65
C LYS A 78 0.85 -4.94 0.91
N ARG A 79 1.16 -5.75 -0.08
CA ARG A 79 1.24 -7.20 0.08
C ARG A 79 2.38 -7.62 1.01
N ILE A 80 3.55 -6.99 0.93
CA ILE A 80 4.66 -7.21 1.87
C ILE A 80 4.20 -6.91 3.31
N ALA A 81 3.57 -5.76 3.52
CA ALA A 81 3.06 -5.38 4.84
C ALA A 81 2.05 -6.39 5.37
N GLY A 82 1.04 -6.76 4.57
CA GLY A 82 0.04 -7.75 4.93
C GLY A 82 0.63 -9.13 5.26
N CYS A 83 1.61 -9.60 4.48
CA CYS A 83 2.30 -10.87 4.74
C CYS A 83 3.02 -10.86 6.11
N ILE A 84 3.74 -9.78 6.42
CA ILE A 84 4.47 -9.67 7.71
C ILE A 84 3.49 -9.56 8.87
N VAL A 85 2.46 -8.72 8.76
CA VAL A 85 1.41 -8.59 9.78
C VAL A 85 0.73 -9.93 10.01
N GLY A 86 0.36 -10.64 8.93
CA GLY A 86 -0.24 -11.97 9.01
C GLY A 86 0.65 -13.02 9.66
N ALA A 87 1.96 -13.01 9.35
CA ALA A 87 2.93 -13.92 9.95
C ALA A 87 3.09 -13.69 11.47
N LEU A 88 2.92 -12.44 11.92
CA LEU A 88 3.02 -12.08 13.34
C LEU A 88 1.73 -12.38 14.13
N LYS A 89 0.66 -12.87 13.50
CA LYS A 89 -0.64 -13.12 14.15
C LYS A 89 -0.53 -14.02 15.38
N SER A 90 0.27 -15.08 15.31
CA SER A 90 0.47 -16.01 16.42
C SER A 90 1.30 -15.40 17.56
N ALA A 91 2.21 -14.47 17.24
CA ALA A 91 3.06 -13.79 18.21
C ALA A 91 2.36 -12.61 18.91
N ALA A 92 1.31 -12.05 18.31
CA ALA A 92 0.57 -10.92 18.84
C ALA A 92 -0.96 -11.18 18.81
N PRO A 93 -1.45 -12.17 19.58
CA PRO A 93 -2.88 -12.53 19.57
C PRO A 93 -3.74 -11.35 20.03
N GLY A 94 -4.86 -11.13 19.35
CA GLY A 94 -5.80 -10.04 19.66
C GLY A 94 -5.33 -8.63 19.31
N ARG A 95 -4.17 -8.47 18.67
CA ARG A 95 -3.65 -7.16 18.23
C ARG A 95 -3.74 -6.95 16.73
N ILE A 96 -3.79 -8.03 15.96
CA ILE A 96 -3.74 -7.99 14.51
C ILE A 96 -5.17 -8.04 13.95
N PRO A 97 -5.58 -7.03 13.17
CA PRO A 97 -6.86 -7.02 12.48
C PRO A 97 -6.87 -8.04 11.32
N ALA A 98 -8.02 -8.23 10.70
CA ALA A 98 -8.11 -8.84 9.38
C ALA A 98 -7.32 -8.01 8.37
N ASP A 99 -6.94 -8.63 7.25
CA ASP A 99 -6.20 -7.94 6.19
C ASP A 99 -7.04 -6.78 5.65
N SER A 100 -6.37 -5.74 5.21
CA SER A 100 -7.02 -4.63 4.51
C SER A 100 -7.43 -5.04 3.10
N SER A 101 -8.10 -4.18 2.36
CA SER A 101 -8.37 -4.41 0.94
C SER A 101 -7.09 -4.70 0.14
N GLY A 102 -5.93 -4.29 0.63
CA GLY A 102 -4.63 -4.49 0.00
C GLY A 102 -4.52 -3.84 -1.39
N LYS A 103 -5.48 -3.00 -1.76
CA LYS A 103 -5.58 -2.41 -3.09
C LYS A 103 -5.79 -0.91 -3.00
N LEU A 104 -5.19 -0.22 -3.94
CA LEU A 104 -5.48 1.15 -4.30
C LEU A 104 -6.07 1.08 -5.72
N LEU A 105 -7.33 1.45 -5.86
CA LEU A 105 -7.93 1.58 -7.18
C LEU A 105 -7.44 2.89 -7.80
N VAL A 106 -6.94 2.80 -9.02
CA VAL A 106 -6.52 3.97 -9.79
C VAL A 106 -7.43 4.10 -10.99
N LEU A 107 -8.22 5.15 -11.03
CA LEU A 107 -8.99 5.55 -12.20
C LEU A 107 -8.18 6.62 -12.94
N MET A 108 -7.74 6.31 -14.15
CA MET A 108 -7.05 7.28 -15.01
C MET A 108 -7.85 7.52 -16.28
N PHE A 109 -8.06 8.76 -16.62
CA PHE A 109 -8.66 9.14 -17.88
C PHE A 109 -8.06 10.45 -18.40
N GLY A 110 -8.11 10.64 -19.69
CA GLY A 110 -7.58 11.82 -20.32
C GLY A 110 -8.31 12.14 -21.62
N GLY A 111 -8.09 13.34 -22.11
CA GLY A 111 -8.74 13.82 -23.29
C GLY A 111 -8.31 15.24 -23.66
N LYS A 112 -9.23 15.97 -24.28
CA LYS A 112 -9.03 17.37 -24.65
C LYS A 112 -10.20 18.23 -24.14
N TRP A 113 -9.87 19.40 -23.65
CA TRP A 113 -10.82 20.46 -23.40
C TRP A 113 -11.41 20.99 -24.73
N ALA A 114 -12.52 21.70 -24.68
CA ALA A 114 -13.15 22.31 -25.86
C ALA A 114 -12.21 23.30 -26.61
N ASP A 115 -11.26 23.89 -25.89
CA ASP A 115 -10.24 24.78 -26.41
C ASP A 115 -9.01 24.07 -27.01
N GLY A 116 -9.02 22.71 -27.03
CA GLY A 116 -7.95 21.87 -27.58
C GLY A 116 -6.82 21.52 -26.62
N ARG A 117 -6.76 22.08 -25.40
CA ARG A 117 -5.76 21.70 -24.40
C ARG A 117 -5.98 20.24 -23.97
N SER A 118 -4.89 19.51 -23.78
CA SER A 118 -4.96 18.15 -23.26
C SER A 118 -5.07 18.14 -21.75
N PHE A 119 -5.75 17.13 -21.21
CA PHE A 119 -5.79 16.84 -19.77
C PHE A 119 -5.57 15.34 -19.50
N VAL A 120 -5.02 15.03 -18.35
CA VAL A 120 -4.96 13.67 -17.78
C VAL A 120 -5.24 13.81 -16.30
N VAL A 121 -6.18 13.04 -15.80
CA VAL A 121 -6.57 13.03 -14.38
C VAL A 121 -6.42 11.61 -13.84
N GLY A 122 -5.88 11.50 -12.63
CA GLY A 122 -5.80 10.26 -11.89
C GLY A 122 -6.50 10.38 -10.54
N GLU A 123 -7.49 9.56 -10.30
CA GLU A 123 -8.17 9.42 -9.02
C GLU A 123 -7.72 8.14 -8.32
N PHE A 124 -7.40 8.27 -7.04
CA PHE A 124 -7.04 7.16 -6.17
C PHE A 124 -8.18 6.90 -5.20
N THR A 125 -8.76 5.70 -5.26
CA THR A 125 -9.83 5.32 -4.34
C THR A 125 -9.32 4.26 -3.39
N ALA A 126 -9.38 4.56 -2.11
CA ALA A 126 -9.01 3.64 -1.04
C ALA A 126 -10.05 2.52 -0.89
N GLY A 127 -9.61 1.34 -0.48
CA GLY A 127 -10.48 0.19 -0.33
C GLY A 127 -11.11 0.05 1.06
N GLY A 128 -10.34 0.26 2.09
CA GLY A 128 -10.77 0.10 3.49
C GLY A 128 -9.83 -0.75 4.33
N SER A 129 -9.98 -0.65 5.64
CA SER A 129 -9.24 -1.43 6.63
C SER A 129 -9.98 -2.72 7.00
N GLY A 130 -9.26 -3.74 7.41
CA GLY A 130 -9.83 -4.94 7.99
C GLY A 130 -10.44 -4.71 9.37
N GLY A 131 -11.42 -5.53 9.75
CA GLY A 131 -11.99 -5.55 11.10
C GLY A 131 -10.98 -6.02 12.13
N GLY A 132 -11.00 -5.42 13.31
CA GLY A 132 -10.19 -5.80 14.46
C GLY A 132 -10.98 -6.59 15.50
N PRO A 133 -10.31 -7.06 16.56
CA PRO A 133 -10.98 -7.86 17.60
C PRO A 133 -12.00 -7.07 18.41
N HIS A 134 -11.98 -5.74 18.35
CA HIS A 134 -12.85 -4.87 19.16
C HIS A 134 -13.57 -3.80 18.34
N LYS A 135 -13.41 -3.81 17.02
CA LYS A 135 -14.07 -2.84 16.11
C LYS A 135 -14.16 -3.39 14.70
N ASP A 136 -15.16 -2.95 13.99
CA ASP A 136 -15.29 -3.21 12.55
C ASP A 136 -14.20 -2.49 11.74
N GLY A 137 -14.01 -2.92 10.52
CA GLY A 137 -13.18 -2.20 9.55
C GLY A 137 -13.78 -0.84 9.20
N VAL A 138 -12.98 0.00 8.57
CA VAL A 138 -13.40 1.33 8.13
C VAL A 138 -13.38 1.36 6.60
N ASP A 139 -14.51 1.74 6.02
CA ASP A 139 -14.65 1.84 4.58
C ASP A 139 -13.89 3.03 4.01
N VAL A 140 -13.41 2.87 2.78
CA VAL A 140 -12.80 3.95 1.98
C VAL A 140 -11.68 4.70 2.72
N ILE A 141 -10.91 3.97 3.51
CA ILE A 141 -9.69 4.50 4.15
C ILE A 141 -8.46 3.87 3.52
N GLU A 142 -7.46 4.68 3.26
CA GLU A 142 -6.16 4.18 2.80
C GLU A 142 -5.38 3.58 3.97
N THR A 143 -4.80 2.42 3.73
CA THR A 143 -4.05 1.64 4.72
C THR A 143 -2.71 1.16 4.14
N ASP A 144 -1.87 0.56 4.99
CA ASP A 144 -0.70 -0.23 4.60
C ASP A 144 0.35 0.52 3.79
N ALA A 145 1.18 1.27 4.47
CA ALA A 145 2.37 1.93 3.91
C ALA A 145 2.07 2.96 2.81
N SER A 146 0.89 3.54 2.81
CA SER A 146 0.55 4.66 1.95
C SER A 146 -0.24 5.75 2.71
N ASN A 147 -0.34 6.92 2.12
CA ASN A 147 -1.01 8.07 2.71
C ASN A 147 -1.69 8.86 1.58
N CYS A 148 -2.76 8.29 1.04
CA CYS A 148 -3.58 8.92 0.03
C CYS A 148 -4.92 9.33 0.61
N MET A 149 -5.40 10.48 0.20
CA MET A 149 -6.76 10.95 0.46
C MET A 149 -7.56 10.89 -0.84
N ASN A 150 -8.86 10.69 -0.71
CA ASN A 150 -9.75 10.77 -1.86
C ASN A 150 -9.80 12.22 -2.36
N LEU A 151 -9.79 12.39 -3.67
CA LEU A 151 -9.94 13.69 -4.30
C LEU A 151 -11.42 14.15 -4.15
N PRO A 152 -11.69 15.37 -3.66
CA PRO A 152 -13.05 15.90 -3.68
C PRO A 152 -13.61 16.00 -5.11
N ALA A 153 -14.91 15.76 -5.28
CA ALA A 153 -15.56 15.81 -6.58
C ALA A 153 -15.30 17.12 -7.32
N GLU A 154 -15.34 18.22 -6.58
CA GLU A 154 -15.09 19.58 -7.11
C GLU A 154 -13.67 19.73 -7.67
N ALA A 155 -12.68 19.14 -7.01
CA ALA A 155 -11.29 19.19 -7.49
C ALA A 155 -11.14 18.40 -8.80
N LEU A 156 -11.77 17.23 -8.91
CA LEU A 156 -11.77 16.45 -10.16
C LEU A 156 -12.45 17.22 -11.30
N GLU A 157 -13.57 17.88 -11.02
CA GLU A 157 -14.31 18.68 -12.00
C GLU A 157 -13.53 19.93 -12.48
N LEU A 158 -12.61 20.43 -11.67
CA LEU A 158 -11.70 21.52 -12.06
C LEU A 158 -10.57 21.05 -12.97
N GLU A 159 -10.11 19.81 -12.80
CA GLU A 159 -8.98 19.23 -13.52
C GLU A 159 -9.39 18.61 -14.87
N ALA A 160 -10.66 18.30 -15.08
CA ALA A 160 -11.17 17.69 -16.28
C ALA A 160 -12.55 18.21 -16.67
N PRO A 161 -12.93 18.17 -17.97
CA PRO A 161 -14.29 18.48 -18.41
C PRO A 161 -15.22 17.29 -18.09
N ALA A 162 -15.32 16.98 -16.81
CA ALA A 162 -16.09 15.88 -16.27
C ALA A 162 -17.02 16.39 -15.15
N ARG A 163 -18.07 15.66 -14.86
CA ARG A 163 -18.97 15.91 -13.74
C ARG A 163 -19.18 14.66 -12.93
N VAL A 164 -18.99 14.75 -11.62
CA VAL A 164 -19.26 13.65 -10.70
C VAL A 164 -20.75 13.63 -10.37
N MET A 165 -21.48 12.70 -10.96
CA MET A 165 -22.93 12.59 -10.76
C MET A 165 -23.30 11.94 -9.43
N ARG A 166 -22.45 11.08 -8.90
CA ARG A 166 -22.66 10.39 -7.64
C ARG A 166 -21.36 9.81 -7.10
N MET A 167 -21.15 9.97 -5.79
CA MET A 167 -20.12 9.27 -5.01
C MET A 167 -20.84 8.60 -3.84
N SER A 168 -20.71 7.27 -3.74
CA SER A 168 -21.38 6.52 -2.66
C SER A 168 -20.67 5.17 -2.44
N LEU A 169 -20.76 4.63 -1.24
CA LEU A 169 -20.37 3.27 -0.97
C LEU A 169 -21.28 2.31 -1.77
N ARG A 170 -20.71 1.18 -2.17
CA ARG A 170 -21.50 0.11 -2.76
C ARG A 170 -22.32 -0.55 -1.66
N PRO A 171 -23.64 -0.77 -1.84
CA PRO A 171 -24.52 -1.27 -0.78
C PRO A 171 -24.12 -2.61 -0.16
N ASP A 172 -23.41 -3.45 -0.92
CA ASP A 172 -23.10 -4.84 -0.54
C ASP A 172 -21.58 -5.04 -0.33
N SER A 173 -20.86 -3.98 0.06
CA SER A 173 -19.41 -4.01 0.30
C SER A 173 -19.08 -4.29 1.76
#